data_3e12971b76f871e688f490c09cde0c44
#
_entry.id   3e12971b76f871e688f490c09cde0c44
#
_cell.length_a   1.000
_cell.length_b   1.000
_cell.length_c   1.000
_cell.angle_alpha   90.00
_cell.angle_beta   90.00
_cell.angle_gamma   90.00
#
_symmetry.space_group_name_H-M   'P 1'
#
loop_
_entity.id
_entity.type
_entity.pdbx_description
1 polymer ?
#
loop_
_entity_poly.entity_id
_entity_poly.type
_entity_poly.pdbx_seq_one_letter_code
_entity_poly.pdbx_strand_id
1 'polypeptide(L)'
;AKWAVEFPANFMLIASMNPCPCGYYNHPEKECVCGPGVVQRYLSKISGPLLDRIDLHVEVTPVSFDEMTANRRSEGSAQIRERVIAARQRQTQRFENQRGVYANAMMPPEMVKDVCAIDGTGKTLLKQAMERLNLS
;
A
#
# COMPACT_ATOMS: atom_id res chain seq x y z
N ALA A 1 -5.48 10.86 -31.11
CA ALA A 1 -4.22 10.18 -31.44
C ALA A 1 -4.46 9.26 -32.64
N LYS A 2 -3.54 9.28 -33.62
CA LYS A 2 -3.68 8.47 -34.86
C LYS A 2 -3.22 7.01 -34.68
N TRP A 3 -2.55 6.69 -33.58
CA TRP A 3 -1.95 5.37 -33.34
C TRP A 3 -2.15 4.98 -31.89
N ALA A 4 -2.60 3.75 -31.64
CA ALA A 4 -2.55 3.11 -30.34
C ALA A 4 -1.17 2.43 -30.21
N VAL A 5 -0.49 2.69 -29.09
CA VAL A 5 0.82 2.08 -28.79
C VAL A 5 0.69 1.39 -27.44
N GLU A 6 1.07 0.12 -27.39
CA GLU A 6 1.13 -0.67 -26.15
C GLU A 6 2.56 -0.68 -25.62
N PHE A 7 2.71 -0.42 -24.34
CA PHE A 7 3.97 -0.56 -23.62
C PHE A 7 3.86 -1.62 -22.53
N PRO A 8 4.88 -2.46 -22.34
CA PRO A 8 4.92 -3.36 -21.21
C PRO A 8 4.98 -2.54 -19.91
N ALA A 9 3.95 -2.64 -19.09
CA ALA A 9 3.80 -1.86 -17.84
C ALA A 9 3.74 -2.75 -16.59
N ASN A 10 4.54 -3.83 -16.57
CA ASN A 10 4.65 -4.71 -15.41
C ASN A 10 5.78 -4.21 -14.50
N PHE A 11 5.46 -3.27 -13.61
CA PHE A 11 6.41 -2.68 -12.67
C PHE A 11 5.76 -2.48 -11.31
N MET A 12 6.58 -2.35 -10.27
CA MET A 12 6.14 -1.96 -8.93
C MET A 12 6.26 -0.44 -8.78
N LEU A 13 5.15 0.23 -8.47
CA LEU A 13 5.12 1.67 -8.18
C LEU A 13 5.40 1.90 -6.69
N ILE A 14 6.41 2.70 -6.39
CA ILE A 14 6.66 3.24 -5.06
C ILE A 14 6.64 4.76 -5.17
N ALA A 15 5.74 5.40 -4.43
CA ALA A 15 5.57 6.84 -4.45
C ALA A 15 5.58 7.41 -3.03
N SER A 16 5.95 8.68 -2.90
CA SER A 16 5.85 9.41 -1.64
C SER A 16 5.27 10.79 -1.88
N MET A 17 4.56 11.32 -0.90
CA MET A 17 4.03 12.66 -0.94
C MET A 17 4.03 13.28 0.46
N ASN A 18 4.08 14.60 0.53
CA ASN A 18 3.84 15.32 1.77
C ASN A 18 2.33 15.40 2.09
N PRO A 19 1.94 15.56 3.36
CA PRO A 19 0.53 15.68 3.74
C PRO A 19 -0.11 17.00 3.27
N CYS A 20 0.71 18.03 2.98
CA CYS A 20 0.27 19.33 2.46
C CYS A 20 1.47 20.08 1.85
N PRO A 21 1.27 21.26 1.20
CA PRO A 21 2.36 22.03 0.61
C PRO A 21 3.45 22.46 1.61
N CYS A 22 3.10 22.77 2.86
CA CYS A 22 4.10 23.11 3.88
C CYS A 22 4.71 21.89 4.60
N GLY A 23 4.11 20.70 4.43
CA GLY A 23 4.58 19.44 5.03
C GLY A 23 4.13 19.18 6.47
N TYR A 24 3.40 20.10 7.11
CA TYR A 24 3.10 20.03 8.54
C TYR A 24 1.61 19.74 8.87
N TYR A 25 0.81 19.36 7.92
CA TYR A 25 -0.58 18.98 8.19
C TYR A 25 -0.59 17.70 9.07
N ASN A 26 -1.31 17.75 10.18
CA ASN A 26 -1.34 16.73 11.24
C ASN A 26 0.02 16.43 11.92
N HIS A 27 0.98 17.35 11.83
CA HIS A 27 2.24 17.19 12.54
C HIS A 27 2.03 17.42 14.06
N PRO A 28 2.57 16.53 14.94
CA PRO A 28 2.31 16.62 16.39
C PRO A 28 2.92 17.86 17.05
N GLU A 29 4.03 18.39 16.54
CA GLU A 29 4.80 19.47 17.18
C GLU A 29 4.84 20.77 16.38
N LYS A 30 4.46 20.74 15.10
CA LYS A 30 4.56 21.91 14.22
C LYS A 30 3.21 22.26 13.62
N GLU A 31 2.87 23.52 13.66
CA GLU A 31 1.62 24.02 13.11
C GLU A 31 1.67 24.08 11.58
N CYS A 32 0.59 23.65 10.95
CA CYS A 32 0.42 23.78 9.51
C CYS A 32 0.07 25.22 9.13
N VAL A 33 0.89 25.84 8.31
CA VAL A 33 0.70 27.21 7.83
C VAL A 33 -0.10 27.34 6.53
N CYS A 34 -0.67 26.24 6.05
CA CYS A 34 -1.53 26.25 4.86
C CYS A 34 -2.86 26.92 5.17
N GLY A 35 -3.25 27.89 4.34
CA GLY A 35 -4.54 28.57 4.47
C GLY A 35 -5.74 27.63 4.21
N PRO A 36 -6.96 28.09 4.54
CA PRO A 36 -8.18 27.32 4.35
C PRO A 36 -8.32 26.78 2.93
N GLY A 37 -8.64 25.50 2.79
CA GLY A 37 -8.86 24.82 1.51
C GLY A 37 -7.59 24.51 0.70
N VAL A 38 -6.40 24.97 1.09
CA VAL A 38 -5.14 24.68 0.38
C VAL A 38 -4.78 23.21 0.53
N VAL A 39 -4.92 22.65 1.72
CA VAL A 39 -4.67 21.22 2.00
C VAL A 39 -5.60 20.35 1.15
N GLN A 40 -6.90 20.64 1.19
CA GLN A 40 -7.90 19.89 0.41
C GLN A 40 -7.61 19.93 -1.09
N ARG A 41 -7.27 21.10 -1.62
CA ARG A 41 -6.92 21.26 -3.04
C ARG A 41 -5.62 20.54 -3.40
N TYR A 42 -4.69 20.46 -2.47
CA TYR A 42 -3.45 19.71 -2.66
C TYR A 42 -3.71 18.19 -2.70
N LEU A 43 -4.47 17.67 -1.74
CA LEU A 43 -4.81 16.25 -1.67
C LEU A 43 -5.70 15.81 -2.84
N SER A 44 -6.63 16.66 -3.30
CA SER A 44 -7.51 16.35 -4.43
C SER A 44 -6.80 16.23 -5.79
N LYS A 45 -5.50 16.55 -5.88
CA LYS A 45 -4.70 16.28 -7.09
C LYS A 45 -4.50 14.79 -7.35
N ILE A 46 -4.61 13.98 -6.31
CA ILE A 46 -4.61 12.52 -6.42
C ILE A 46 -6.07 12.08 -6.40
N SER A 47 -6.52 11.49 -7.49
CA SER A 47 -7.92 11.06 -7.59
C SER A 47 -8.20 9.84 -6.70
N GLY A 48 -9.43 9.71 -6.18
CA GLY A 48 -9.88 8.54 -5.44
C GLY A 48 -9.61 7.24 -6.20
N PRO A 49 -10.02 7.11 -7.48
CA PRO A 49 -9.74 5.91 -8.27
C PRO A 49 -8.25 5.55 -8.43
N LEU A 50 -7.33 6.53 -8.33
CA LEU A 50 -5.90 6.24 -8.31
C LEU A 50 -5.47 5.70 -6.95
N LEU A 51 -5.96 6.29 -5.87
CA LEU A 51 -5.69 5.80 -4.50
C LEU A 51 -6.19 4.37 -4.33
N ASP A 52 -7.39 4.05 -4.80
CA ASP A 52 -7.97 2.70 -4.74
C ASP A 52 -7.11 1.63 -5.48
N ARG A 53 -6.26 2.05 -6.40
CA ARG A 53 -5.34 1.15 -7.12
C ARG A 53 -3.98 0.98 -6.46
N ILE A 54 -3.71 1.76 -5.43
CA ILE A 54 -2.47 1.64 -4.65
C ILE A 54 -2.76 0.72 -3.46
N ASP A 55 -2.14 -0.46 -3.45
CA ASP A 55 -2.45 -1.52 -2.48
C ASP A 55 -2.01 -1.22 -1.04
N LEU A 56 -0.95 -0.41 -0.86
CA LEU A 56 -0.37 -0.13 0.45
C LEU A 56 -0.19 1.37 0.65
N HIS A 57 -0.86 1.90 1.67
CA HIS A 57 -0.70 3.27 2.13
C HIS A 57 0.02 3.25 3.48
N VAL A 58 1.16 3.94 3.56
CA VAL A 58 1.97 3.99 4.77
C VAL A 58 2.10 5.44 5.21
N GLU A 59 1.61 5.76 6.39
CA GLU A 59 1.84 7.05 7.01
C GLU A 59 3.19 7.02 7.75
N VAL A 60 4.08 7.94 7.38
CA VAL A 60 5.38 8.12 8.02
C VAL A 60 5.29 9.29 8.99
N THR A 61 5.29 8.99 10.28
CA THR A 61 5.25 10.00 11.34
C THR A 61 6.66 10.51 11.66
N PRO A 62 6.80 11.78 12.08
CA PRO A 62 8.08 12.30 12.58
C PRO A 62 8.56 11.50 13.79
N VAL A 63 9.86 11.25 13.84
CA VAL A 63 10.52 10.61 14.99
C VAL A 63 10.96 11.71 15.97
N SER A 64 10.61 11.57 17.24
CA SER A 64 11.03 12.52 18.28
C SER A 64 12.53 12.43 18.55
N PHE A 65 13.11 13.50 19.12
CA PHE A 65 14.52 13.49 19.50
C PHE A 65 14.83 12.38 20.51
N ASP A 66 13.95 12.14 21.45
CA ASP A 66 14.11 11.09 22.46
C ASP A 66 14.10 9.70 21.84
N GLU A 67 13.27 9.46 20.84
CA GLU A 67 13.27 8.20 20.10
C GLU A 67 14.53 8.02 19.25
N MET A 68 15.07 9.10 18.66
CA MET A 68 16.33 9.04 17.91
C MET A 68 17.55 8.80 18.80
N THR A 69 17.52 9.31 20.02
CA THR A 69 18.61 9.14 21.01
C THR A 69 18.44 7.89 21.87
N ALA A 70 17.24 7.32 21.95
CA ALA A 70 16.98 6.09 22.62
C ALA A 70 17.78 4.95 21.94
N ASN A 71 18.63 4.27 22.72
CA ASN A 71 19.48 3.19 22.24
C ASN A 71 18.67 1.90 21.96
N ARG A 72 17.47 2.06 21.36
CA ARG A 72 16.61 0.97 20.91
C ARG A 72 17.13 0.47 19.57
N ARG A 73 17.69 -0.73 19.55
CA ARG A 73 18.00 -1.40 18.28
C ARG A 73 16.69 -1.75 17.58
N SER A 74 16.38 -1.06 16.50
CA SER A 74 15.35 -1.49 15.56
C SER A 74 15.76 -2.80 14.87
N GLU A 75 14.78 -3.49 14.30
CA GLU A 75 15.03 -4.72 13.56
C GLU A 75 16.01 -4.47 12.40
N GLY A 76 17.02 -5.34 12.31
CA GLY A 76 18.05 -5.22 11.27
C GLY A 76 17.60 -5.77 9.91
N SER A 77 18.24 -5.30 8.85
CA SER A 77 17.94 -5.73 7.47
C SER A 77 18.05 -7.23 7.25
N ALA A 78 18.91 -7.94 8.00
CA ALA A 78 19.05 -9.40 7.91
C ALA A 78 17.75 -10.11 8.33
N GLN A 79 17.17 -9.73 9.46
CA GLN A 79 15.92 -10.30 9.98
C GLN A 79 14.74 -10.01 9.03
N ILE A 80 14.67 -8.79 8.51
CA ILE A 80 13.65 -8.42 7.51
C ILE A 80 13.81 -9.28 6.25
N ARG A 81 15.05 -9.46 5.78
CA ARG A 81 15.35 -10.30 4.61
C ARG A 81 14.90 -11.73 4.78
N GLU A 82 15.13 -12.35 5.93
CA GLU A 82 14.68 -13.72 6.23
C GLU A 82 13.16 -13.87 6.09
N ARG A 83 12.37 -12.93 6.64
CA ARG A 83 10.92 -12.94 6.50
C ARG A 83 10.47 -12.76 5.04
N VAL A 84 11.13 -11.86 4.31
CA VAL A 84 10.84 -11.64 2.89
C VAL A 84 11.14 -12.89 2.07
N ILE A 85 12.28 -13.57 2.31
CA ILE A 85 12.65 -14.81 1.64
C ILE A 85 11.60 -15.89 1.94
N ALA A 86 11.22 -16.08 3.20
CA ALA A 86 10.21 -17.06 3.58
C ALA A 86 8.86 -16.81 2.91
N ALA A 87 8.42 -15.54 2.84
CA ALA A 87 7.20 -15.16 2.15
C ALA A 87 7.27 -15.43 0.64
N ARG A 88 8.42 -15.12 0.01
CA ARG A 88 8.64 -15.39 -1.41
C ARG A 88 8.67 -16.89 -1.73
N GLN A 89 9.30 -17.71 -0.89
CA GLN A 89 9.31 -19.15 -1.05
C GLN A 89 7.90 -19.75 -1.04
N ARG A 90 7.03 -19.28 -0.12
CA ARG A 90 5.60 -19.68 -0.10
C ARG A 90 4.87 -19.33 -1.41
N GLN A 91 5.16 -18.17 -1.97
CA GLN A 91 4.56 -17.76 -3.25
C GLN A 91 5.10 -18.60 -4.41
N THR A 92 6.41 -18.85 -4.45
CA THR A 92 7.03 -19.72 -5.46
C THR A 92 6.43 -21.12 -5.43
N GLN A 93 6.26 -21.72 -4.26
CA GLN A 93 5.61 -23.02 -4.12
C GLN A 93 4.14 -22.99 -4.57
N ARG A 94 3.40 -21.93 -4.22
CA ARG A 94 2.00 -21.77 -4.63
C ARG A 94 1.83 -21.75 -6.14
N PHE A 95 2.76 -21.12 -6.85
CA PHE A 95 2.67 -20.87 -8.29
C PHE A 95 3.62 -21.76 -9.12
N GLU A 96 4.18 -22.80 -8.54
CA GLU A 96 5.16 -23.69 -9.20
C GLU A 96 4.67 -24.21 -10.56
N ASN A 97 3.36 -24.52 -10.66
CA ASN A 97 2.73 -25.04 -11.86
C ASN A 97 2.02 -23.95 -12.70
N GLN A 98 2.22 -22.66 -12.38
CA GLN A 98 1.53 -21.54 -13.03
C GLN A 98 2.51 -20.72 -13.88
N ARG A 99 2.40 -20.81 -15.21
CA ARG A 99 3.24 -20.02 -16.11
C ARG A 99 2.93 -18.52 -15.98
N GLY A 100 3.96 -17.70 -15.78
CA GLY A 100 3.85 -16.25 -15.78
C GLY A 100 3.32 -15.63 -14.46
N VAL A 101 3.02 -16.45 -13.44
CA VAL A 101 2.59 -15.97 -12.12
C VAL A 101 3.69 -16.27 -11.10
N TYR A 102 4.30 -15.23 -10.54
CA TYR A 102 5.42 -15.35 -9.59
C TYR A 102 5.12 -14.72 -8.23
N ALA A 103 4.01 -13.99 -8.12
CA ALA A 103 3.60 -13.31 -6.90
C ALA A 103 2.07 -13.26 -6.81
N ASN A 104 1.54 -13.10 -5.58
CA ASN A 104 0.10 -13.00 -5.35
C ASN A 104 -0.56 -11.87 -6.17
N ALA A 105 0.13 -10.73 -6.32
CA ALA A 105 -0.35 -9.59 -7.11
C ALA A 105 -0.50 -9.88 -8.61
N MET A 106 0.06 -10.98 -9.11
CA MET A 106 -0.02 -11.38 -10.51
C MET A 106 -1.11 -12.42 -10.79
N MET A 107 -1.87 -12.82 -9.77
CA MET A 107 -2.94 -13.80 -9.94
C MET A 107 -4.04 -13.24 -10.84
N PRO A 108 -4.47 -13.97 -11.87
CA PRO A 108 -5.66 -13.59 -12.63
C PRO A 108 -6.92 -13.77 -11.77
N PRO A 109 -8.03 -13.08 -12.10
CA PRO A 109 -9.27 -13.11 -11.30
C PRO A 109 -9.84 -14.49 -11.02
N GLU A 110 -9.70 -15.42 -11.96
CA GLU A 110 -10.16 -16.81 -11.80
C GLU A 110 -9.39 -17.52 -10.68
N MET A 111 -8.07 -17.35 -10.67
CA MET A 111 -7.20 -17.95 -9.65
C MET A 111 -7.46 -17.36 -8.26
N VAL A 112 -7.78 -16.07 -8.17
CA VAL A 112 -8.11 -15.40 -6.90
C VAL A 112 -9.32 -16.06 -6.24
N LYS A 113 -10.35 -16.45 -7.01
CA LYS A 113 -11.54 -17.11 -6.47
C LYS A 113 -11.22 -18.44 -5.78
N ASP A 114 -10.28 -19.18 -6.34
CA ASP A 114 -9.90 -20.50 -5.82
C ASP A 114 -8.91 -20.38 -4.65
N VAL A 115 -7.86 -19.58 -4.81
CA VAL A 115 -6.78 -19.44 -3.83
C VAL A 115 -7.21 -18.62 -2.60
N CYS A 116 -8.09 -17.62 -2.79
CA CYS A 116 -8.57 -16.72 -1.76
C CYS A 116 -10.00 -17.06 -1.29
N ALA A 117 -10.44 -18.31 -1.44
CA ALA A 117 -11.74 -18.73 -0.96
C ALA A 117 -11.86 -18.52 0.56
N ILE A 118 -12.90 -17.82 0.99
CA ILE A 118 -13.21 -17.52 2.39
C ILE A 118 -14.49 -18.24 2.82
N ASP A 119 -14.54 -18.63 4.06
CA ASP A 119 -15.73 -19.25 4.67
C ASP A 119 -16.88 -18.25 4.92
N GLY A 120 -18.00 -18.73 5.44
CA GLY A 120 -19.17 -17.90 5.72
C GLY A 120 -18.88 -16.78 6.73
N THR A 121 -18.07 -17.05 7.73
CA THR A 121 -17.67 -16.06 8.76
C THR A 121 -16.80 -14.97 8.13
N GLY A 122 -15.81 -15.36 7.34
CA GLY A 122 -14.95 -14.44 6.59
C GLY A 122 -15.74 -13.54 5.62
N LYS A 123 -16.74 -14.10 4.92
CA LYS A 123 -17.63 -13.32 4.05
C LYS A 123 -18.42 -12.26 4.83
N THR A 124 -18.97 -12.64 6.00
CA THR A 124 -19.71 -11.71 6.84
C THR A 124 -18.81 -10.58 7.35
N LEU A 125 -17.61 -10.92 7.81
CA LEU A 125 -16.63 -9.93 8.28
C LEU A 125 -16.20 -8.98 7.17
N LEU A 126 -15.89 -9.50 5.98
CA LEU A 126 -15.51 -8.71 4.82
C LEU A 126 -16.64 -7.74 4.42
N LYS A 127 -17.88 -8.23 4.37
CA LYS A 127 -19.05 -7.38 4.08
C LYS A 127 -19.17 -6.23 5.06
N GLN A 128 -19.06 -6.50 6.36
CA GLN A 128 -19.09 -5.46 7.40
C GLN A 128 -17.95 -4.46 7.26
N ALA A 129 -16.75 -4.91 6.91
CA ALA A 129 -15.61 -4.04 6.66
C ALA A 129 -15.86 -3.12 5.45
N MET A 130 -16.36 -3.67 4.35
CA MET A 130 -16.70 -2.89 3.16
C MET A 130 -17.74 -1.81 3.47
N GLU A 131 -18.82 -2.16 4.19
CA GLU A 131 -19.87 -1.22 4.56
C GLU A 131 -19.38 -0.12 5.51
N ARG A 132 -18.53 -0.47 6.51
CA ARG A 132 -18.03 0.50 7.51
C ARG A 132 -16.94 1.41 6.99
N LEU A 133 -16.09 0.90 6.12
CA LEU A 133 -14.90 1.59 5.63
C LEU A 133 -15.10 2.18 4.22
N ASN A 134 -16.30 2.04 3.65
CA ASN A 134 -16.61 2.48 2.27
C ASN A 134 -15.61 1.92 1.24
N LEU A 135 -15.21 0.67 1.38
CA LEU A 135 -14.29 0.02 0.45
C LEU A 135 -15.02 -0.32 -0.85
N SER A 136 -14.36 -0.07 -1.97
CA SER A 136 -14.84 -0.39 -3.33
C SER A 136 -14.63 -1.87 -3.67
#